data_15d97090c90eea7283426bf982f48603
#
_entry.id   15d97090c90eea7283426bf982f48603
#
_cell.length_a   1.000
_cell.length_b   1.000
_cell.length_c   1.000
_cell.angle_alpha   90.00
_cell.angle_beta   90.00
_cell.angle_gamma   90.00
#
_symmetry.space_group_name_H-M   'P 1'
#
loop_
_entity.id
_entity.type
_entity.pdbx_description
1 polymer ?
#
loop_
_entity_poly.entity_id
_entity_poly.type
_entity_poly.pdbx_seq_one_letter_code
_entity_poly.pdbx_strand_id
1 'polypeptide(L)'
;MKLIHTADWHLGKLFYGRTLTDEQEWILKNQFLPLLDQERPDAVILAGDVYDRSVPPAEAVELFDEMVAEIVQTRKIPFLVISGNHDSAGRISFASGLLRGEGLYMC
;
A
#
# COMPACT_ATOMS: atom_id res chain seq x y z
N MET A 1 5.35 1.85 -22.01
CA MET A 1 4.63 1.80 -20.73
C MET A 1 5.61 1.67 -19.58
N LYS A 2 5.46 2.46 -18.54
CA LYS A 2 6.33 2.41 -17.37
C LYS A 2 5.54 1.88 -16.18
N LEU A 3 6.03 0.82 -15.55
CA LEU A 3 5.42 0.24 -14.36
C LEU A 3 6.41 0.33 -13.19
N ILE A 4 5.89 0.60 -12.00
CA ILE A 4 6.68 0.50 -10.79
C ILE A 4 6.16 -0.69 -10.00
N HIS A 5 7.05 -1.63 -9.72
CA HIS A 5 6.74 -2.84 -8.96
C HIS A 5 7.37 -2.73 -7.58
N THR A 6 6.55 -2.90 -6.57
CA THR A 6 7.01 -2.96 -5.18
C THR A 6 6.42 -4.19 -4.52
N ALA A 7 6.98 -4.61 -3.40
CA ALA A 7 6.58 -5.88 -2.80
C ALA A 7 6.76 -5.85 -1.29
N ASP A 8 5.93 -6.65 -0.61
CA ASP A 8 6.10 -7.01 0.79
C ASP A 8 6.29 -5.80 1.71
N TRP A 9 5.32 -4.91 1.70
CA TRP A 9 5.38 -3.71 2.56
C TRP A 9 5.37 -4.05 4.04
N HIS A 10 4.68 -5.13 4.45
CA HIS A 10 4.62 -5.60 5.84
C HIS A 10 4.28 -4.46 6.82
N LEU A 11 3.24 -3.70 6.51
CA LEU A 11 2.85 -2.57 7.34
C LEU A 11 2.48 -3.02 8.75
N GLY A 12 2.93 -2.28 9.75
CA GLY A 12 2.71 -2.61 11.14
C GLY A 12 3.70 -3.61 11.69
N LYS A 13 4.85 -3.81 11.02
CA LYS A 13 5.87 -4.77 11.44
C LYS A 13 6.37 -4.46 12.85
N LEU A 14 6.55 -5.54 13.63
CA LEU A 14 7.11 -5.44 14.96
C LEU A 14 8.61 -5.68 14.95
N PHE A 15 9.34 -4.90 15.73
CA PHE A 15 10.77 -5.06 15.93
C PHE A 15 11.07 -4.82 17.39
N TYR A 16 11.47 -5.87 18.10
CA TYR A 16 11.68 -5.84 19.54
C TYR A 16 10.49 -5.26 20.31
N GLY A 17 9.28 -5.70 19.97
CA GLY A 17 8.07 -5.28 20.64
C GLY A 17 7.54 -3.91 20.25
N ARG A 18 8.21 -3.21 19.34
CA ARG A 18 7.81 -1.90 18.86
C ARG A 18 7.33 -1.99 17.40
N THR A 19 6.22 -1.34 17.08
CA THR A 19 5.77 -1.28 15.68
C THR A 19 6.63 -0.28 14.90
N LEU A 20 6.90 -0.62 13.63
CA LEU A 20 7.68 0.24 12.75
C LEU A 20 6.79 1.10 11.84
N THR A 21 5.53 1.27 12.21
CA THR A 21 4.58 1.99 11.35
C THR A 21 5.03 3.43 11.05
N ASP A 22 5.57 4.13 12.05
CA ASP A 22 6.03 5.51 11.86
C ASP A 22 7.21 5.58 10.89
N GLU A 23 8.16 4.65 11.00
CA GLU A 23 9.30 4.58 10.10
C GLU A 23 8.85 4.20 8.69
N GLN A 24 7.89 3.29 8.58
CA GLN A 24 7.34 2.90 7.29
C GLN A 24 6.59 4.06 6.65
N GLU A 25 5.83 4.80 7.43
CA GLU A 25 5.14 5.98 6.94
C GLU A 25 6.14 7.01 6.39
N TRP A 26 7.22 7.24 7.13
CA TRP A 26 8.24 8.19 6.70
C TRP A 26 8.85 7.80 5.34
N ILE A 27 9.20 6.52 5.18
CA ILE A 27 9.79 6.04 3.94
C ILE A 27 8.79 6.17 2.78
N LEU A 28 7.56 5.74 3.01
CA LEU A 28 6.55 5.79 1.94
C LEU A 28 6.26 7.22 1.51
N LYS A 29 6.11 8.14 2.46
CA LYS A 29 5.75 9.52 2.15
C LYS A 29 6.92 10.36 1.67
N ASN A 30 8.13 10.07 2.14
CA ASN A 30 9.29 10.91 1.81
C ASN A 30 10.19 10.33 0.74
N GLN A 31 10.05 9.06 0.39
CA GLN A 31 10.86 8.44 -0.65
C GLN A 31 10.02 7.80 -1.75
N PHE A 32 9.00 7.01 -1.40
CA PHE A 32 8.21 6.31 -2.40
C PHE A 32 7.31 7.26 -3.20
N LEU A 33 6.55 8.12 -2.52
CA LEU A 33 5.67 9.05 -3.22
C LEU A 33 6.44 10.04 -4.11
N PRO A 34 7.57 10.62 -3.63
CA PRO A 34 8.39 11.45 -4.53
C PRO A 34 8.94 10.69 -5.73
N LEU A 35 9.23 9.39 -5.57
CA LEU A 35 9.65 8.56 -6.70
C LEU A 35 8.53 8.48 -7.74
N LEU A 36 7.27 8.31 -7.31
CA LEU A 36 6.13 8.30 -8.24
C LEU A 36 6.01 9.63 -8.98
N ASP A 37 6.23 10.73 -8.28
CA ASP A 37 6.15 12.06 -8.90
C ASP A 37 7.26 12.25 -9.92
N GLN A 38 8.44 11.71 -9.66
CA GLN A 38 9.58 11.82 -10.57
C GLN A 38 9.42 10.91 -11.78
N GLU A 39 9.03 9.66 -11.58
CA GLU A 39 8.98 8.65 -12.63
C GLU A 39 7.68 8.66 -13.42
N ARG A 40 6.60 9.13 -12.84
CA ARG A 40 5.26 9.19 -13.46
C ARG A 40 4.89 7.88 -14.14
N PRO A 41 4.79 6.78 -13.38
CA PRO A 41 4.50 5.48 -13.98
C PRO A 41 3.06 5.41 -14.48
N ASP A 42 2.83 4.48 -15.40
CA ASP A 42 1.47 4.20 -15.88
C ASP A 42 0.68 3.37 -14.88
N ALA A 43 1.34 2.62 -14.02
CA ALA A 43 0.70 1.87 -12.94
C ALA A 43 1.72 1.52 -11.87
N VAL A 44 1.21 1.26 -10.66
CA VAL A 44 2.01 0.74 -9.54
C VAL A 44 1.48 -0.63 -9.19
N ILE A 45 2.36 -1.60 -9.03
CA ILE A 45 2.02 -2.96 -8.65
C ILE A 45 2.65 -3.27 -7.29
N LEU A 46 1.81 -3.61 -6.31
CA LEU A 46 2.26 -4.08 -5.01
C LEU A 46 1.98 -5.56 -4.92
N ALA A 47 3.03 -6.37 -4.84
CA ALA A 47 2.92 -7.81 -4.76
C ALA A 47 3.39 -8.29 -3.39
N GLY A 48 2.67 -9.27 -2.81
CA GLY A 48 3.05 -9.85 -1.53
C GLY A 48 2.36 -9.17 -0.36
N ASP A 49 2.89 -9.37 0.83
CA ASP A 49 2.23 -9.01 2.08
C ASP A 49 2.12 -7.49 2.24
N VAL A 50 0.89 -6.97 2.21
CA VAL A 50 0.61 -5.56 2.49
C VAL A 50 0.80 -5.30 3.98
N TYR A 51 0.26 -6.17 4.82
CA TYR A 51 0.37 -6.08 6.27
C TYR A 51 1.27 -7.17 6.80
N ASP A 52 1.94 -6.88 7.91
CA ASP A 52 2.84 -7.86 8.54
C ASP A 52 2.06 -9.00 9.20
N ARG A 53 0.80 -8.77 9.55
CA ARG A 53 -0.06 -9.74 10.24
C ARG A 53 -1.43 -9.81 9.60
N SER A 54 -2.12 -10.97 9.79
CA SER A 54 -3.50 -11.14 9.32
C SER A 54 -4.46 -10.14 9.96
N VAL A 55 -4.21 -9.78 11.23
CA VAL A 55 -4.97 -8.76 11.94
C VAL A 55 -4.02 -7.59 12.22
N PRO A 56 -3.90 -6.64 11.28
CA PRO A 56 -2.96 -5.54 11.44
C PRO A 56 -3.45 -4.51 12.46
N PRO A 57 -2.52 -3.74 13.07
CA PRO A 57 -2.93 -2.65 13.94
C PRO A 57 -3.62 -1.54 13.13
N ALA A 58 -4.44 -0.73 13.82
CA ALA A 58 -5.20 0.33 13.17
C ALA A 58 -4.30 1.31 12.40
N GLU A 59 -3.14 1.63 12.96
CA GLU A 59 -2.21 2.56 12.31
C GLU A 59 -1.72 2.04 10.95
N ALA A 60 -1.55 0.72 10.83
CA ALA A 60 -1.13 0.13 9.57
C ALA A 60 -2.24 0.21 8.53
N VAL A 61 -3.48 -0.03 8.94
CA VAL A 61 -4.64 0.07 8.05
C VAL A 61 -4.80 1.51 7.57
N GLU A 62 -4.69 2.47 8.48
CA GLU A 62 -4.78 3.88 8.14
C GLU A 62 -3.68 4.30 7.17
N LEU A 63 -2.46 3.83 7.40
CA LEU A 63 -1.34 4.14 6.51
C LEU A 63 -1.58 3.59 5.11
N PHE A 64 -2.07 2.36 5.00
CA PHE A 64 -2.37 1.79 3.69
C PHE A 64 -3.46 2.60 2.99
N ASP A 65 -4.52 2.97 3.70
CA ASP A 65 -5.60 3.78 3.13
C ASP A 65 -5.07 5.13 2.63
N GLU A 66 -4.20 5.77 3.40
CA GLU A 66 -3.57 7.02 2.98
C GLU A 66 -2.74 6.84 1.72
N MET A 67 -1.96 5.77 1.65
CA MET A 67 -1.13 5.51 0.47
C MET A 67 -1.99 5.24 -0.76
N VAL A 68 -3.07 4.49 -0.61
CA VAL A 68 -4.00 4.25 -1.72
C VAL A 68 -4.56 5.57 -2.23
N ALA A 69 -5.00 6.43 -1.32
CA ALA A 69 -5.55 7.73 -1.70
C ALA A 69 -4.50 8.60 -2.40
N GLU A 70 -3.27 8.62 -1.89
CA GLU A 70 -2.20 9.41 -2.49
C GLU A 70 -1.82 8.93 -3.89
N ILE A 71 -1.85 7.63 -4.12
CA ILE A 71 -1.50 7.06 -5.42
C ILE A 71 -2.66 7.19 -6.40
N VAL A 72 -3.85 6.77 -5.99
CA VAL A 72 -5.00 6.64 -6.89
C VAL A 72 -5.74 7.96 -7.06
N GLN A 73 -6.06 8.64 -5.97
CA GLN A 73 -6.87 9.87 -6.02
C GLN A 73 -6.06 11.10 -6.34
N THR A 74 -4.95 11.28 -5.65
CA THR A 74 -4.12 12.48 -5.83
C THR A 74 -3.32 12.43 -7.11
N ARG A 75 -2.65 11.30 -7.40
CA ARG A 75 -1.77 11.18 -8.55
C ARG A 75 -2.41 10.54 -9.77
N LYS A 76 -3.62 9.99 -9.60
CA LYS A 76 -4.37 9.36 -10.71
C LYS A 76 -3.60 8.20 -11.34
N ILE A 77 -2.86 7.44 -10.54
CA ILE A 77 -2.08 6.29 -11.00
C ILE A 77 -2.83 5.02 -10.61
N PRO A 78 -3.13 4.12 -11.57
CA PRO A 78 -3.74 2.82 -11.23
C PRO A 78 -2.83 2.03 -10.28
N PHE A 79 -3.43 1.45 -9.26
CA PHE A 79 -2.69 0.71 -8.22
C PHE A 79 -3.24 -0.71 -8.16
N LEU A 80 -2.38 -1.67 -8.49
CA LEU A 80 -2.73 -3.10 -8.48
C LEU A 80 -2.07 -3.75 -7.26
N VAL A 81 -2.89 -4.44 -6.46
CA VAL A 81 -2.40 -5.09 -5.25
C VAL A 81 -2.66 -6.59 -5.35
N ILE A 82 -1.59 -7.37 -5.19
CA ILE A 82 -1.66 -8.83 -5.18
C ILE A 82 -1.33 -9.29 -3.78
N SER A 83 -2.30 -9.85 -3.07
CA SER A 83 -2.15 -10.18 -1.66
C SER A 83 -1.21 -11.36 -1.44
N GLY A 84 -0.51 -11.33 -0.30
CA GLY A 84 0.38 -12.40 0.12
C GLY A 84 -0.24 -13.25 1.22
N ASN A 85 0.61 -14.08 1.84
CA ASN A 85 0.16 -15.07 2.82
C ASN A 85 -0.36 -14.47 4.12
N HIS A 86 0.15 -13.30 4.51
CA HIS A 86 -0.21 -12.67 5.78
C HIS A 86 -1.33 -11.65 5.64
N ASP A 87 -1.80 -11.40 4.43
CA ASP A 87 -2.84 -10.40 4.23
C ASP A 87 -4.22 -10.97 4.55
N SER A 88 -5.06 -10.14 5.17
CA SER A 88 -6.46 -10.47 5.38
C SER A 88 -7.25 -10.04 4.15
N ALA A 89 -7.87 -11.00 3.48
CA ALA A 89 -8.69 -10.72 2.31
C ALA A 89 -9.81 -9.72 2.62
N GLY A 90 -10.42 -9.82 3.80
CA GLY A 90 -11.47 -8.90 4.20
C GLY A 90 -10.98 -7.47 4.36
N ARG A 91 -9.78 -7.29 4.92
CA ARG A 91 -9.20 -5.96 5.11
C ARG A 91 -8.85 -5.30 3.79
N ILE A 92 -8.25 -6.06 2.89
CA ILE A 92 -7.87 -5.55 1.57
C ILE A 92 -9.12 -5.28 0.74
N SER A 93 -10.12 -6.17 0.81
CA SER A 93 -11.36 -6.01 0.04
C SER A 93 -12.15 -4.77 0.45
N PHE A 94 -12.03 -4.33 1.72
CA PHE A 94 -12.70 -3.12 2.17
C PHE A 94 -12.23 -1.90 1.38
N ALA A 95 -10.92 -1.72 1.26
CA ALA A 95 -10.37 -0.61 0.47
C ALA A 95 -10.75 -0.74 -1.01
N SER A 96 -10.71 -1.96 -1.55
CA SER A 96 -11.09 -2.20 -2.93
C SER A 96 -12.54 -1.79 -3.20
N GLY A 97 -13.44 -2.12 -2.28
CA GLY A 97 -14.85 -1.77 -2.42
C GLY A 97 -15.09 -0.27 -2.48
N LEU A 98 -14.27 0.51 -1.77
CA LEU A 98 -14.40 1.96 -1.73
C LEU A 98 -13.76 2.65 -2.93
N LEU A 99 -12.65 2.14 -3.46
CA LEU A 99 -11.83 2.87 -4.42
C LEU A 99 -11.69 2.18 -5.78
N ARG A 100 -12.34 1.06 -5.98
CA ARG A 100 -12.18 0.27 -7.19
C ARG A 100 -12.48 1.06 -8.48
N GLY A 101 -13.52 1.86 -8.45
CA GLY A 101 -13.89 2.69 -9.60
C GLY A 101 -12.91 3.81 -9.88
N GLU A 102 -11.96 4.06 -8.97
CA GLU A 102 -10.99 5.15 -9.09
C GLU A 102 -9.59 4.66 -9.44
N GLY A 103 -9.42 3.37 -9.75
CA GLY A 103 -8.13 2.84 -10.19
C GLY A 103 -7.43 1.91 -9.22
N LEU A 104 -8.10 1.50 -8.14
CA LEU A 104 -7.56 0.47 -7.25
C LEU A 104 -8.05 -0.90 -7.70
N TYR A 105 -7.13 -1.82 -7.90
CA TYR A 105 -7.43 -3.18 -8.36
C TYR A 105 -6.77 -4.18 -7.42
N MET A 106 -7.55 -5.14 -6.92
CA MET A 106 -7.07 -6.15 -5.99
C MET A 106 -7.32 -7.54 -6.51
N CYS A 107 -6.33 -8.40 -6.33
CA CYS A 107 -6.40 -9.80 -6.73
C CYS A 107 -6.27 -10.72 -5.54
#